data_d5eda876093af229385f83a3607dab47
#
_entry.id   d5eda876093af229385f83a3607dab47
#
_cell.length_a   1.000
_cell.length_b   1.000
_cell.length_c   1.000
_cell.angle_alpha   90.00
_cell.angle_beta   90.00
_cell.angle_gamma   90.00
#
_symmetry.space_group_name_H-M   'P 1'
#
loop_
_entity.id
_entity.type
_entity.pdbx_description
1 polymer ?
#
loop_
_entity_poly.entity_id
_entity_poly.type
_entity_poly.pdbx_seq_one_letter_code
_entity_poly.pdbx_strand_id
1 'polypeptide(L)'
;MNIIYFVPNITIAGGIFRIVSDKMNYLAENMEGRLFLAYYGNGQEKTIYPLHPNIQLLPIDIEWKVGFGKKINRVWKNISIIRHIFKKYKIDIAVNANAPLLIWILPFICRRIKKIHEFHFSYKGQQILDEEIFKSRGKKFLVQYLRKCCLTKFDKVIALTESDKKMWNLPNIFVIPNFSNIQLHERNGRKSKVAISAGRLESVKGYNRLIAAWVIVAQKCPDWQLEIWGEGSLRESLQRQIDALHLSSVVHLKGVSPSIGEVYSHSSFFVMSSLYEGFPLVLVEAMNCGLPCVSFDITGANSIIDNGKNGFLVPDNDVNALAEACIKLIENKVLLEDMGKQAYMSGKCFSKPKVMQKWLDLFRELMRE
;
A
#
# COMPACT_ATOMS: atom_id res chain seq x y z
N MET A 1 -22.05 -4.72 16.29
CA MET A 1 -20.59 -4.94 16.50
C MET A 1 -19.90 -3.58 16.55
N ASN A 2 -19.09 -3.30 17.58
CA ASN A 2 -18.39 -2.03 17.75
C ASN A 2 -16.92 -2.22 17.44
N ILE A 3 -16.42 -1.58 16.40
CA ILE A 3 -15.03 -1.73 15.93
C ILE A 3 -14.29 -0.40 16.10
N ILE A 4 -13.07 -0.49 16.62
CA ILE A 4 -12.15 0.64 16.69
C ILE A 4 -10.91 0.38 15.81
N TYR A 5 -10.58 1.34 14.95
CA TYR A 5 -9.32 1.39 14.22
C TYR A 5 -8.37 2.36 14.89
N PHE A 6 -7.09 1.99 14.97
CA PHE A 6 -6.03 2.84 15.46
C PHE A 6 -5.08 3.21 14.33
N VAL A 7 -4.91 4.50 14.09
CA VAL A 7 -3.96 5.05 13.11
C VAL A 7 -3.07 6.10 13.76
N PRO A 8 -1.82 6.28 13.30
CA PRO A 8 -0.92 7.26 13.90
C PRO A 8 -1.30 8.72 13.56
N ASN A 9 -1.87 8.95 12.37
CA ASN A 9 -2.16 10.30 11.87
C ASN A 9 -3.30 10.28 10.86
N ILE A 10 -4.10 11.37 10.83
CA ILE A 10 -5.24 11.57 9.93
C ILE A 10 -5.09 12.79 9.01
N THR A 11 -4.01 13.57 9.16
CA THR A 11 -3.78 14.83 8.45
C THR A 11 -2.77 14.70 7.31
N ILE A 12 -2.00 13.62 7.28
CA ILE A 12 -0.96 13.40 6.28
C ILE A 12 -1.51 12.56 5.13
N ALA A 13 -1.39 13.08 3.91
CA ALA A 13 -1.75 12.32 2.71
C ALA A 13 -0.82 11.11 2.56
N GLY A 14 -1.41 9.91 2.44
CA GLY A 14 -0.64 8.67 2.29
C GLY A 14 -1.53 7.46 2.06
N GLY A 15 -0.94 6.42 1.46
CA GLY A 15 -1.67 5.21 1.08
C GLY A 15 -2.34 4.50 2.26
N ILE A 16 -1.71 4.51 3.43
CA ILE A 16 -2.23 3.81 4.63
C ILE A 16 -3.55 4.44 5.08
N PHE A 17 -3.55 5.74 5.34
CA PHE A 17 -4.77 6.39 5.85
C PHE A 17 -5.87 6.45 4.78
N ARG A 18 -5.50 6.56 3.48
CA ARG A 18 -6.47 6.46 2.38
C ARG A 18 -7.20 5.11 2.41
N ILE A 19 -6.47 4.00 2.49
CA ILE A 19 -7.05 2.65 2.53
C ILE A 19 -7.90 2.45 3.81
N VAL A 20 -7.43 2.92 4.96
CA VAL A 20 -8.20 2.81 6.21
C VAL A 20 -9.50 3.61 6.13
N SER A 21 -9.46 4.86 5.63
CA SER A 21 -10.67 5.69 5.46
C SER A 21 -11.67 5.06 4.50
N ASP A 22 -11.21 4.59 3.34
CA ASP A 22 -12.05 3.91 2.35
C ASP A 22 -12.69 2.62 2.91
N LYS A 23 -11.92 1.85 3.68
CA LYS A 23 -12.39 0.64 4.37
C LYS A 23 -13.45 0.97 5.42
N MET A 24 -13.19 1.96 6.26
CA MET A 24 -14.12 2.38 7.29
C MET A 24 -15.41 2.97 6.72
N ASN A 25 -15.33 3.74 5.63
CA ASN A 25 -16.51 4.25 4.93
C ASN A 25 -17.37 3.10 4.41
N TYR A 26 -16.75 2.10 3.77
CA TYR A 26 -17.47 0.90 3.31
C TYR A 26 -18.13 0.14 4.48
N LEU A 27 -17.43 -0.03 5.60
CA LEU A 27 -17.99 -0.67 6.80
C LEU A 27 -19.17 0.12 7.38
N ALA A 28 -19.09 1.45 7.38
CA ALA A 28 -20.16 2.31 7.87
C ALA A 28 -21.47 2.20 7.07
N GLU A 29 -21.35 1.89 5.78
CA GLU A 29 -22.48 1.68 4.87
C GLU A 29 -23.04 0.25 4.89
N ASN A 30 -22.21 -0.75 5.24
CA ASN A 30 -22.51 -2.18 5.02
C ASN A 30 -22.51 -3.03 6.30
N MET A 31 -22.36 -2.42 7.47
CA MET A 31 -22.27 -3.15 8.74
C MET A 31 -23.13 -2.50 9.82
N GLU A 32 -23.87 -3.30 10.57
CA GLU A 32 -24.57 -2.84 11.78
C GLU A 32 -23.58 -2.70 12.95
N GLY A 33 -23.67 -1.57 13.66
CA GLY A 33 -22.87 -1.25 14.83
C GLY A 33 -22.20 0.12 14.75
N ARG A 34 -21.21 0.36 15.63
CA ARG A 34 -20.51 1.63 15.71
C ARG A 34 -19.06 1.50 15.30
N LEU A 35 -18.59 2.49 14.56
CA LEU A 35 -17.21 2.56 14.09
C LEU A 35 -16.50 3.74 14.76
N PHE A 36 -15.31 3.48 15.24
CA PHE A 36 -14.45 4.45 15.90
C PHE A 36 -13.10 4.50 15.21
N LEU A 37 -12.60 5.71 14.96
CA LEU A 37 -11.25 5.94 14.47
C LEU A 37 -10.45 6.68 15.55
N ALA A 38 -9.56 5.96 16.18
CA ALA A 38 -8.64 6.51 17.17
C ALA A 38 -7.34 6.94 16.50
N TYR A 39 -6.89 8.15 16.75
CA TYR A 39 -5.68 8.73 16.17
C TYR A 39 -4.91 9.56 17.20
N TYR A 40 -3.61 9.76 16.95
CA TYR A 40 -2.78 10.58 17.84
C TYR A 40 -2.99 12.06 17.51
N GLY A 41 -3.61 12.77 18.46
CA GLY A 41 -3.92 14.18 18.28
C GLY A 41 -4.68 14.76 19.47
N ASN A 42 -4.99 16.05 19.39
CA ASN A 42 -5.69 16.82 20.41
C ASN A 42 -7.17 17.10 20.09
N GLY A 43 -7.67 16.62 18.96
CA GLY A 43 -9.07 16.79 18.52
C GLY A 43 -9.33 18.01 17.64
N GLN A 44 -8.30 18.78 17.29
CA GLN A 44 -8.40 19.92 16.38
C GLN A 44 -8.06 19.58 14.93
N GLU A 45 -7.56 18.37 14.72
CA GLU A 45 -7.11 17.89 13.41
C GLU A 45 -8.29 17.61 12.48
N LYS A 46 -8.15 18.07 11.22
CA LYS A 46 -9.08 17.71 10.15
C LYS A 46 -8.55 16.53 9.35
N THR A 47 -9.45 15.63 9.01
CA THR A 47 -9.08 14.47 8.19
C THR A 47 -8.75 14.89 6.75
N ILE A 48 -7.64 14.39 6.22
CA ILE A 48 -7.24 14.66 4.82
C ILE A 48 -8.15 13.93 3.81
N TYR A 49 -8.73 12.79 4.20
CA TYR A 49 -9.69 12.04 3.40
C TYR A 49 -11.08 12.10 4.05
N PRO A 50 -12.16 12.16 3.25
CA PRO A 50 -13.52 12.21 3.78
C PRO A 50 -13.86 10.92 4.55
N LEU A 51 -14.55 11.08 5.67
CA LEU A 51 -15.06 9.97 6.47
C LEU A 51 -16.57 10.04 6.55
N HIS A 52 -17.21 8.86 6.56
CA HIS A 52 -18.64 8.74 6.73
C HIS A 52 -19.09 9.34 8.08
N PRO A 53 -20.21 10.08 8.15
CA PRO A 53 -20.67 10.76 9.38
C PRO A 53 -20.86 9.84 10.59
N ASN A 54 -21.16 8.55 10.36
CA ASN A 54 -21.33 7.55 11.42
C ASN A 54 -20.00 7.06 12.02
N ILE A 55 -18.85 7.52 11.53
CA ILE A 55 -17.54 7.17 12.09
C ILE A 55 -17.18 8.19 13.16
N GLN A 56 -17.07 7.73 14.39
CA GLN A 56 -16.70 8.60 15.51
C GLN A 56 -15.18 8.72 15.62
N LEU A 57 -14.69 9.97 15.51
CA LEU A 57 -13.26 10.28 15.72
C LEU A 57 -12.95 10.34 17.22
N LEU A 58 -11.86 9.68 17.62
CA LEU A 58 -11.36 9.64 19.00
C LEU A 58 -9.90 10.11 19.03
N PRO A 59 -9.64 11.38 19.35
CA PRO A 59 -8.28 11.84 19.57
C PRO A 59 -7.70 11.17 20.81
N ILE A 60 -6.48 10.66 20.69
CA ILE A 60 -5.74 10.04 21.80
C ILE A 60 -4.45 10.82 22.00
N ASP A 61 -4.31 11.42 23.17
CA ASP A 61 -3.07 12.09 23.58
C ASP A 61 -2.03 11.03 23.99
N ILE A 62 -1.45 10.37 22.97
CA ILE A 62 -0.35 9.43 23.15
C ILE A 62 0.94 10.13 22.76
N GLU A 63 1.77 10.47 23.73
CA GLU A 63 3.08 11.04 23.48
C GLU A 63 4.08 9.99 22.96
N TRP A 64 4.53 10.16 21.71
CA TRP A 64 5.54 9.31 21.05
C TRP A 64 6.99 9.67 21.36
N LYS A 65 7.30 10.95 21.60
CA LYS A 65 8.68 11.40 21.83
C LYS A 65 9.14 11.05 23.23
N VAL A 66 10.14 10.20 23.33
CA VAL A 66 10.55 9.57 24.58
C VAL A 66 11.99 9.91 24.94
N GLY A 67 12.17 10.63 26.04
CA GLY A 67 13.39 10.62 26.85
C GLY A 67 13.41 9.43 27.83
N PHE A 68 14.58 8.87 28.13
CA PHE A 68 14.75 7.57 28.82
C PHE A 68 14.11 7.46 30.22
N GLY A 69 13.92 8.56 30.95
CA GLY A 69 13.47 8.54 32.36
C GLY A 69 11.95 8.60 32.62
N LYS A 70 11.12 8.88 31.59
CA LYS A 70 9.66 9.05 31.75
C LYS A 70 8.81 7.97 31.06
N LYS A 71 9.44 6.87 30.63
CA LYS A 71 8.82 5.85 29.74
C LYS A 71 7.72 5.04 30.40
N ILE A 72 7.92 4.60 31.64
CA ILE A 72 7.01 3.65 32.30
C ILE A 72 5.66 4.29 32.61
N ASN A 73 5.65 5.50 33.19
CA ASN A 73 4.39 6.19 33.51
C ASN A 73 3.53 6.51 32.28
N ARG A 74 4.17 6.74 31.13
CA ARG A 74 3.47 7.00 29.86
C ARG A 74 2.83 5.73 29.26
N VAL A 75 3.49 4.59 29.35
CA VAL A 75 2.92 3.32 28.93
C VAL A 75 1.66 3.01 29.74
N TRP A 76 1.72 3.18 31.06
CA TRP A 76 0.55 2.99 31.92
C TRP A 76 -0.58 3.98 31.65
N LYS A 77 -0.24 5.27 31.38
CA LYS A 77 -1.23 6.28 30.97
C LYS A 77 -1.94 5.84 29.68
N ASN A 78 -1.19 5.41 28.66
CA ASN A 78 -1.72 4.96 27.40
C ASN A 78 -2.61 3.71 27.54
N ILE A 79 -2.19 2.74 28.35
CA ILE A 79 -3.00 1.56 28.67
C ILE A 79 -4.32 1.97 29.35
N SER A 80 -4.26 2.89 30.29
CA SER A 80 -5.46 3.39 30.99
C SER A 80 -6.43 4.08 30.05
N ILE A 81 -5.95 4.93 29.14
CA ILE A 81 -6.77 5.62 28.13
C ILE A 81 -7.45 4.58 27.23
N ILE A 82 -6.70 3.61 26.69
CA ILE A 82 -7.25 2.57 25.80
C ILE A 82 -8.29 1.72 26.52
N ARG A 83 -8.02 1.31 27.77
CA ARG A 83 -8.99 0.56 28.60
C ARG A 83 -10.27 1.36 28.86
N HIS A 84 -10.14 2.66 29.12
CA HIS A 84 -11.30 3.53 29.30
C HIS A 84 -12.13 3.62 28.01
N ILE A 85 -11.50 3.82 26.86
CA ILE A 85 -12.16 3.84 25.55
C ILE A 85 -12.90 2.53 25.30
N PHE A 86 -12.26 1.38 25.50
CA PHE A 86 -12.84 0.06 25.31
C PHE A 86 -14.10 -0.14 26.17
N LYS A 87 -14.05 0.26 27.43
CA LYS A 87 -15.18 0.15 28.34
C LYS A 87 -16.30 1.13 27.99
N LYS A 88 -15.97 2.41 27.76
CA LYS A 88 -16.93 3.49 27.46
C LYS A 88 -17.75 3.19 26.20
N TYR A 89 -17.06 2.72 25.14
CA TYR A 89 -17.68 2.52 23.83
C TYR A 89 -18.08 1.06 23.58
N LYS A 90 -17.89 0.17 24.56
CA LYS A 90 -18.21 -1.28 24.46
C LYS A 90 -17.62 -1.87 23.19
N ILE A 91 -16.29 -1.72 23.02
CA ILE A 91 -15.58 -2.21 21.84
C ILE A 91 -15.54 -3.73 21.82
N ASP A 92 -15.85 -4.33 20.67
CA ASP A 92 -15.79 -5.75 20.43
C ASP A 92 -14.48 -6.13 19.72
N ILE A 93 -14.09 -5.34 18.70
CA ILE A 93 -12.88 -5.59 17.90
C ILE A 93 -12.02 -4.32 17.84
N ALA A 94 -10.72 -4.50 18.06
CA ALA A 94 -9.70 -3.45 17.96
C ALA A 94 -8.70 -3.78 16.84
N VAL A 95 -8.62 -2.91 15.84
CA VAL A 95 -7.72 -3.05 14.68
C VAL A 95 -6.57 -2.06 14.81
N ASN A 96 -5.35 -2.57 14.89
CA ASN A 96 -4.15 -1.75 14.82
C ASN A 96 -3.70 -1.60 13.37
N ALA A 97 -4.05 -0.48 12.74
CA ALA A 97 -3.65 -0.14 11.38
C ALA A 97 -2.38 0.75 11.40
N ASN A 98 -1.24 0.11 11.58
CA ASN A 98 0.08 0.74 11.54
C ASN A 98 0.39 1.76 12.66
N ALA A 99 -0.17 1.58 13.86
CA ALA A 99 0.26 2.31 15.06
C ALA A 99 1.36 1.52 15.80
N PRO A 100 2.66 1.88 15.66
CA PRO A 100 3.77 0.99 16.05
C PRO A 100 3.81 0.66 17.54
N LEU A 101 3.44 1.61 18.43
CA LEU A 101 3.41 1.38 19.87
C LEU A 101 2.39 0.30 20.26
N LEU A 102 1.28 0.23 19.53
CA LEU A 102 0.18 -0.67 19.86
C LEU A 102 0.50 -2.14 19.57
N ILE A 103 1.52 -2.44 18.78
CA ILE A 103 2.03 -3.81 18.64
C ILE A 103 2.48 -4.37 20.00
N TRP A 104 3.05 -3.51 20.85
CA TRP A 104 3.62 -3.88 22.15
C TRP A 104 2.62 -3.85 23.30
N ILE A 105 1.51 -3.15 23.16
CA ILE A 105 0.56 -2.90 24.25
C ILE A 105 -0.75 -3.65 24.03
N LEU A 106 -1.32 -3.54 22.83
CA LEU A 106 -2.69 -3.97 22.53
C LEU A 106 -2.94 -5.47 22.81
N PRO A 107 -2.01 -6.39 22.49
CA PRO A 107 -2.23 -7.82 22.76
C PRO A 107 -2.43 -8.17 24.22
N PHE A 108 -1.91 -7.35 25.13
CA PHE A 108 -1.88 -7.66 26.57
C PHE A 108 -2.97 -6.98 27.40
N ILE A 109 -3.82 -6.17 26.76
CA ILE A 109 -4.91 -5.46 27.46
C ILE A 109 -6.26 -5.99 27.03
N CYS A 110 -7.21 -6.08 28.01
CA CYS A 110 -8.63 -6.43 27.78
C CYS A 110 -8.82 -7.70 26.93
N ARG A 111 -8.51 -8.87 27.50
CA ARG A 111 -8.55 -10.19 26.82
C ARG A 111 -9.87 -10.54 26.12
N ARG A 112 -11.00 -9.96 26.57
CA ARG A 112 -12.31 -10.19 25.94
C ARG A 112 -12.51 -9.50 24.59
N ILE A 113 -11.67 -8.52 24.27
CA ILE A 113 -11.75 -7.76 23.02
C ILE A 113 -10.89 -8.45 22.00
N LYS A 114 -11.43 -8.75 20.84
CA LYS A 114 -10.68 -9.35 19.72
C LYS A 114 -9.73 -8.30 19.10
N LYS A 115 -8.53 -8.70 18.78
CA LYS A 115 -7.45 -7.80 18.31
C LYS A 115 -6.89 -8.24 16.99
N ILE A 116 -6.86 -7.31 16.05
CA ILE A 116 -6.28 -7.50 14.73
C ILE A 116 -5.10 -6.55 14.58
N HIS A 117 -4.00 -7.07 14.05
CA HIS A 117 -2.92 -6.22 13.54
C HIS A 117 -2.90 -6.28 12.02
N GLU A 118 -2.89 -5.11 11.37
CA GLU A 118 -2.86 -4.98 9.92
C GLU A 118 -1.52 -4.40 9.47
N PHE A 119 -0.77 -5.17 8.68
CA PHE A 119 0.44 -4.67 8.05
C PHE A 119 0.09 -3.82 6.83
N HIS A 120 0.77 -2.68 6.72
CA HIS A 120 0.73 -1.82 5.54
C HIS A 120 2.10 -1.72 4.83
N PHE A 121 3.13 -2.31 5.41
CA PHE A 121 4.47 -2.44 4.84
C PHE A 121 4.77 -3.90 4.55
N SER A 122 5.60 -4.16 3.52
CA SER A 122 6.14 -5.49 3.29
C SER A 122 7.10 -5.89 4.43
N TYR A 123 7.32 -7.19 4.58
CA TYR A 123 8.35 -7.71 5.47
C TYR A 123 9.73 -7.10 5.17
N LYS A 124 10.10 -7.01 3.87
CA LYS A 124 11.36 -6.37 3.43
C LYS A 124 11.43 -4.90 3.83
N GLY A 125 10.33 -4.16 3.65
CA GLY A 125 10.24 -2.75 4.09
C GLY A 125 10.41 -2.58 5.60
N GLN A 126 9.84 -3.49 6.40
CA GLN A 126 10.04 -3.49 7.84
C GLN A 126 11.50 -3.81 8.24
N GLN A 127 12.17 -4.71 7.51
CA GLN A 127 13.58 -5.03 7.74
C GLN A 127 14.49 -3.81 7.47
N ILE A 128 14.25 -3.09 6.37
CA ILE A 128 14.99 -1.87 6.03
C ILE A 128 14.80 -0.81 7.12
N LEU A 129 13.57 -0.58 7.55
CA LEU A 129 13.27 0.36 8.63
C LEU A 129 13.96 -0.02 9.94
N ASP A 130 13.99 -1.31 10.27
CA ASP A 130 14.70 -1.82 11.46
C ASP A 130 16.22 -1.60 11.34
N GLU A 131 16.80 -1.69 10.15
CA GLU A 131 18.23 -1.41 9.90
C GLU A 131 18.58 0.06 10.05
N GLU A 132 17.70 0.94 9.61
CA GLU A 132 17.88 2.39 9.80
C GLU A 132 17.81 2.80 11.27
N ILE A 133 16.86 2.21 12.03
CA ILE A 133 16.63 2.56 13.44
C ILE A 133 17.65 1.91 14.38
N PHE A 134 18.01 0.65 14.14
CA PHE A 134 18.85 -0.15 15.04
C PHE A 134 20.23 -0.44 14.44
N LYS A 135 21.21 0.40 14.73
CA LYS A 135 22.61 0.22 14.29
C LYS A 135 23.26 -1.05 14.85
N SER A 136 22.84 -1.54 16.03
CA SER A 136 23.38 -2.74 16.67
C SER A 136 22.62 -4.00 16.21
N ARG A 137 23.33 -4.98 15.64
CA ARG A 137 22.79 -6.29 15.22
C ARG A 137 22.00 -7.00 16.32
N GLY A 138 22.55 -7.06 17.54
CA GLY A 138 21.91 -7.71 18.68
C GLY A 138 20.59 -7.04 19.08
N LYS A 139 20.56 -5.70 19.13
CA LYS A 139 19.33 -4.94 19.41
C LYS A 139 18.28 -5.13 18.31
N LYS A 140 18.69 -5.12 17.05
CA LYS A 140 17.79 -5.39 15.90
C LYS A 140 17.15 -6.77 16.06
N PHE A 141 17.96 -7.81 16.25
CA PHE A 141 17.46 -9.18 16.42
C PHE A 141 16.49 -9.31 17.61
N LEU A 142 16.83 -8.73 18.76
CA LEU A 142 15.97 -8.76 19.95
C LEU A 142 14.61 -8.09 19.68
N VAL A 143 14.60 -6.92 19.05
CA VAL A 143 13.36 -6.21 18.72
C VAL A 143 12.50 -6.99 17.72
N GLN A 144 13.11 -7.59 16.72
CA GLN A 144 12.41 -8.42 15.74
C GLN A 144 11.80 -9.67 16.38
N TYR A 145 12.56 -10.34 17.27
CA TYR A 145 12.06 -11.50 18.02
C TYR A 145 10.89 -11.12 18.93
N LEU A 146 11.05 -10.07 19.75
CA LEU A 146 9.98 -9.59 20.64
C LEU A 146 8.75 -9.14 19.86
N ARG A 147 8.92 -8.47 18.71
CA ARG A 147 7.83 -8.10 17.82
C ARG A 147 7.06 -9.33 17.35
N LYS A 148 7.76 -10.38 16.90
CA LYS A 148 7.12 -11.66 16.54
C LYS A 148 6.33 -12.24 17.70
N CYS A 149 6.90 -12.27 18.90
CA CYS A 149 6.22 -12.75 20.11
C CYS A 149 4.95 -11.94 20.42
N CYS A 150 4.98 -10.62 20.25
CA CYS A 150 3.79 -9.78 20.44
C CYS A 150 2.73 -10.05 19.36
N LEU A 151 3.15 -10.18 18.10
CA LEU A 151 2.24 -10.44 16.97
C LEU A 151 1.49 -11.77 17.12
N THR A 152 2.12 -12.81 17.66
CA THR A 152 1.42 -14.10 17.94
C THR A 152 0.34 -14.00 19.02
N LYS A 153 0.27 -12.90 19.76
CA LYS A 153 -0.75 -12.66 20.79
C LYS A 153 -1.97 -11.87 20.27
N PHE A 154 -1.93 -11.39 19.04
CA PHE A 154 -3.15 -10.91 18.38
C PHE A 154 -4.05 -12.10 17.99
N ASP A 155 -5.36 -11.89 17.95
CA ASP A 155 -6.28 -12.92 17.46
C ASP A 155 -6.03 -13.19 15.97
N LYS A 156 -5.82 -12.16 15.18
CA LYS A 156 -5.47 -12.25 13.75
C LYS A 156 -4.42 -11.18 13.39
N VAL A 157 -3.53 -11.56 12.48
CA VAL A 157 -2.57 -10.64 11.85
C VAL A 157 -2.83 -10.65 10.35
N ILE A 158 -2.94 -9.49 9.73
CA ILE A 158 -3.26 -9.36 8.31
C ILE A 158 -2.04 -8.91 7.53
N ALA A 159 -1.62 -9.73 6.59
CA ALA A 159 -0.64 -9.40 5.57
C ALA A 159 -1.36 -9.04 4.25
N LEU A 160 -0.70 -8.27 3.40
CA LEU A 160 -1.27 -7.86 2.12
C LEU A 160 -1.03 -8.88 1.00
N THR A 161 -0.02 -9.76 1.18
CA THR A 161 0.42 -10.72 0.15
C THR A 161 0.75 -12.09 0.76
N GLU A 162 0.65 -13.15 -0.04
CA GLU A 162 1.08 -14.49 0.37
C GLU A 162 2.60 -14.56 0.59
N SER A 163 3.37 -13.77 -0.14
CA SER A 163 4.81 -13.67 0.04
C SER A 163 5.16 -13.11 1.42
N ASP A 164 4.53 -12.01 1.83
CA ASP A 164 4.73 -11.44 3.18
C ASP A 164 4.26 -12.39 4.28
N LYS A 165 3.12 -13.08 4.09
CA LYS A 165 2.64 -14.10 5.01
C LYS A 165 3.69 -15.18 5.24
N LYS A 166 4.30 -15.70 4.18
CA LYS A 166 5.38 -16.71 4.26
C LYS A 166 6.61 -16.16 5.00
N MET A 167 7.02 -14.91 4.70
CA MET A 167 8.18 -14.31 5.34
C MET A 167 7.97 -14.00 6.83
N TRP A 168 6.80 -13.50 7.21
CA TRP A 168 6.46 -13.28 8.61
C TRP A 168 6.38 -14.59 9.39
N ASN A 169 5.88 -15.65 8.78
CA ASN A 169 5.76 -16.99 9.35
C ASN A 169 5.14 -16.97 10.77
N LEU A 170 3.93 -16.43 10.87
CA LEU A 170 3.15 -16.35 12.10
C LEU A 170 1.95 -17.33 12.01
N PRO A 171 1.58 -18.02 13.11
CA PRO A 171 0.49 -19.02 13.09
C PRO A 171 -0.90 -18.39 12.87
N ASN A 172 -1.06 -17.12 13.21
CA ASN A 172 -2.31 -16.37 13.18
C ASN A 172 -2.36 -15.34 12.04
N ILE A 173 -1.54 -15.51 10.99
CA ILE A 173 -1.47 -14.56 9.86
C ILE A 173 -2.37 -14.99 8.71
N PHE A 174 -3.13 -14.04 8.18
CA PHE A 174 -4.06 -14.17 7.07
C PHE A 174 -3.72 -13.15 5.98
N VAL A 175 -4.17 -13.42 4.74
CA VAL A 175 -3.95 -12.50 3.63
C VAL A 175 -5.25 -11.85 3.21
N ILE A 176 -5.30 -10.53 3.38
CA ILE A 176 -6.34 -9.68 2.82
C ILE A 176 -5.65 -8.53 2.07
N PRO A 177 -5.68 -8.53 0.73
CA PRO A 177 -5.03 -7.49 -0.06
C PRO A 177 -5.73 -6.15 0.10
N ASN A 178 -5.07 -5.08 -0.33
CA ASN A 178 -5.74 -3.80 -0.52
C ASN A 178 -6.61 -3.81 -1.79
N PHE A 179 -7.50 -2.84 -1.91
CA PHE A 179 -8.36 -2.62 -3.07
C PHE A 179 -8.11 -1.24 -3.68
N SER A 180 -8.47 -1.08 -4.94
CA SER A 180 -8.46 0.21 -5.62
C SER A 180 -9.88 0.81 -5.67
N ASN A 181 -9.97 2.14 -5.54
CA ASN A 181 -11.20 2.90 -5.77
C ASN A 181 -11.39 3.32 -7.24
N ILE A 182 -10.38 3.11 -8.09
CA ILE A 182 -10.53 3.38 -9.52
C ILE A 182 -11.53 2.38 -10.09
N GLN A 183 -12.58 2.93 -10.68
CA GLN A 183 -13.61 2.11 -11.32
C GLN A 183 -13.01 1.28 -12.45
N LEU A 184 -13.57 0.10 -12.64
CA LEU A 184 -13.24 -0.77 -13.76
C LEU A 184 -13.74 -0.11 -15.05
N HIS A 185 -12.83 0.28 -15.92
CA HIS A 185 -13.12 0.78 -17.24
C HIS A 185 -12.69 -0.26 -18.28
N GLU A 186 -13.66 -0.84 -18.96
CA GLU A 186 -13.37 -1.68 -20.11
C GLU A 186 -12.77 -0.81 -21.22
N ARG A 187 -11.65 -1.24 -21.73
CA ARG A 187 -10.83 -0.45 -22.63
C ARG A 187 -11.41 -0.45 -24.03
N ASN A 188 -12.12 0.61 -24.38
CA ASN A 188 -12.69 0.81 -25.72
C ASN A 188 -11.87 1.89 -26.46
N GLY A 189 -11.09 1.50 -27.47
CA GLY A 189 -10.54 2.47 -28.41
C GLY A 189 -9.05 2.42 -28.72
N ARG A 190 -8.58 3.34 -29.56
CA ARG A 190 -7.19 3.47 -30.03
C ARG A 190 -6.23 3.71 -28.88
N LYS A 191 -5.20 2.89 -28.81
CA LYS A 191 -4.10 3.04 -27.84
C LYS A 191 -3.22 4.20 -28.28
N SER A 192 -2.94 5.13 -27.36
CA SER A 192 -1.84 6.08 -27.53
C SER A 192 -0.50 5.33 -27.44
N LYS A 193 0.55 5.84 -28.07
CA LYS A 193 1.91 5.30 -27.93
C LYS A 193 2.53 5.81 -26.62
N VAL A 194 1.86 5.58 -25.50
CA VAL A 194 2.26 6.06 -24.18
C VAL A 194 2.34 4.89 -23.19
N ALA A 195 3.50 4.71 -22.62
CA ALA A 195 3.70 3.95 -21.38
C ALA A 195 3.57 4.90 -20.19
N ILE A 196 2.99 4.43 -19.10
CA ILE A 196 2.76 5.25 -17.92
C ILE A 196 3.41 4.63 -16.67
N SER A 197 3.91 5.48 -15.79
CA SER A 197 4.24 5.16 -14.41
C SER A 197 3.64 6.21 -13.47
N ALA A 198 3.24 5.81 -12.26
CA ALA A 198 2.63 6.73 -11.31
C ALA A 198 3.09 6.45 -9.88
N GLY A 199 3.37 7.51 -9.12
CA GLY A 199 3.77 7.45 -7.73
C GLY A 199 4.59 8.65 -7.27
N ARG A 200 4.88 8.74 -5.97
CA ARG A 200 5.72 9.81 -5.43
C ARG A 200 7.13 9.76 -6.02
N LEU A 201 7.68 10.89 -6.40
CA LEU A 201 9.05 11.00 -6.93
C LEU A 201 10.07 10.89 -5.78
N GLU A 202 10.16 9.69 -5.19
CA GLU A 202 11.02 9.35 -4.07
C GLU A 202 11.92 8.14 -4.43
N SER A 203 13.03 7.97 -3.72
CA SER A 203 14.05 6.95 -4.01
C SER A 203 13.48 5.54 -4.10
N VAL A 204 12.52 5.20 -3.24
CA VAL A 204 11.87 3.88 -3.21
C VAL A 204 11.18 3.53 -4.53
N LYS A 205 10.75 4.51 -5.32
CA LYS A 205 10.06 4.28 -6.61
C LYS A 205 11.00 3.97 -7.77
N GLY A 206 12.31 4.23 -7.60
CA GLY A 206 13.33 3.80 -8.55
C GLY A 206 13.19 4.39 -9.96
N TYR A 207 12.64 5.60 -10.11
CA TYR A 207 12.43 6.22 -11.43
C TYR A 207 13.72 6.43 -12.22
N ASN A 208 14.85 6.57 -11.53
CA ASN A 208 16.16 6.63 -12.17
C ASN A 208 16.45 5.35 -13.00
N ARG A 209 16.02 4.16 -12.54
CA ARG A 209 16.15 2.90 -13.27
C ARG A 209 15.19 2.83 -14.46
N LEU A 210 13.98 3.36 -14.30
CA LEU A 210 12.99 3.43 -15.38
C LEU A 210 13.47 4.35 -16.51
N ILE A 211 14.00 5.53 -16.17
CA ILE A 211 14.58 6.48 -17.15
C ILE A 211 15.77 5.83 -17.89
N ALA A 212 16.63 5.10 -17.16
CA ALA A 212 17.74 4.36 -17.78
C ALA A 212 17.25 3.27 -18.76
N ALA A 213 16.19 2.51 -18.39
CA ALA A 213 15.57 1.54 -19.30
C ALA A 213 14.97 2.21 -20.54
N TRP A 214 14.43 3.42 -20.39
CA TRP A 214 13.80 4.15 -21.49
C TRP A 214 14.79 4.61 -22.55
N VAL A 215 16.10 4.73 -22.23
CA VAL A 215 17.15 4.96 -23.25
C VAL A 215 17.12 3.87 -24.33
N ILE A 216 17.01 2.60 -23.90
CA ILE A 216 16.98 1.45 -24.81
C ILE A 216 15.65 1.42 -25.58
N VAL A 217 14.54 1.70 -24.90
CA VAL A 217 13.21 1.76 -25.54
C VAL A 217 13.16 2.86 -26.60
N ALA A 218 13.65 4.06 -26.31
CA ALA A 218 13.62 5.20 -27.21
C ALA A 218 14.48 4.98 -28.47
N GLN A 219 15.58 4.22 -28.37
CA GLN A 219 16.40 3.86 -29.52
C GLN A 219 15.68 2.91 -30.51
N LYS A 220 14.89 1.96 -29.99
CA LYS A 220 14.14 1.00 -30.81
C LYS A 220 12.77 1.50 -31.23
N CYS A 221 12.12 2.29 -30.37
CA CYS A 221 10.74 2.71 -30.54
C CYS A 221 10.62 4.23 -30.28
N PRO A 222 11.23 5.10 -31.14
CA PRO A 222 11.38 6.53 -30.90
C PRO A 222 10.08 7.34 -30.85
N ASP A 223 8.98 6.80 -31.33
CA ASP A 223 7.65 7.40 -31.33
C ASP A 223 6.81 7.04 -30.08
N TRP A 224 7.38 6.26 -29.15
CA TRP A 224 6.76 5.94 -27.87
C TRP A 224 7.23 6.90 -26.78
N GLN A 225 6.27 7.26 -25.91
CA GLN A 225 6.50 8.17 -24.81
C GLN A 225 6.35 7.47 -23.47
N LEU A 226 7.11 7.93 -22.49
CA LEU A 226 6.97 7.59 -21.09
C LEU A 226 6.44 8.80 -20.32
N GLU A 227 5.28 8.65 -19.70
CA GLU A 227 4.75 9.63 -18.77
C GLU A 227 4.92 9.15 -17.33
N ILE A 228 5.59 9.95 -16.51
CA ILE A 228 5.75 9.69 -15.07
C ILE A 228 4.89 10.70 -14.30
N TRP A 229 3.86 10.19 -13.63
CA TRP A 229 2.88 10.98 -12.91
C TRP A 229 3.15 10.94 -11.40
N GLY A 230 3.28 12.11 -10.79
CA GLY A 230 3.51 12.29 -9.36
C GLY A 230 4.42 13.46 -9.05
N GLU A 231 4.55 13.75 -7.76
CA GLU A 231 5.44 14.76 -7.21
C GLU A 231 6.33 14.16 -6.12
N GLY A 232 7.44 14.81 -5.79
CA GLY A 232 8.34 14.38 -4.73
C GLY A 232 9.70 15.03 -4.79
N SER A 233 10.53 14.71 -3.79
CA SER A 233 11.84 15.34 -3.57
C SER A 233 12.83 15.14 -4.70
N LEU A 234 12.64 14.10 -5.54
CA LEU A 234 13.58 13.77 -6.63
C LEU A 234 13.23 14.41 -7.98
N ARG A 235 12.18 15.25 -8.08
CA ARG A 235 11.74 15.82 -9.37
C ARG A 235 12.88 16.47 -10.15
N GLU A 236 13.62 17.36 -9.53
CA GLU A 236 14.72 18.07 -10.19
C GLU A 236 15.87 17.15 -10.62
N SER A 237 16.20 16.16 -9.79
CA SER A 237 17.27 15.21 -10.10
C SER A 237 16.90 14.28 -11.25
N LEU A 238 15.63 13.85 -11.32
CA LEU A 238 15.11 13.03 -12.41
C LEU A 238 15.04 13.83 -13.72
N GLN A 239 14.64 15.12 -13.67
CA GLN A 239 14.66 15.99 -14.84
C GLN A 239 16.08 16.16 -15.39
N ARG A 240 17.07 16.43 -14.52
CA ARG A 240 18.48 16.50 -14.95
C ARG A 240 18.97 15.19 -15.58
N GLN A 241 18.53 14.03 -15.08
CA GLN A 241 18.86 12.75 -15.69
C GLN A 241 18.23 12.60 -17.08
N ILE A 242 16.96 12.99 -17.26
CA ILE A 242 16.25 12.98 -18.55
C ILE A 242 17.00 13.85 -19.57
N ASP A 243 17.38 15.07 -19.18
CA ASP A 243 18.08 16.02 -20.05
C ASP A 243 19.48 15.51 -20.41
N ALA A 244 20.25 15.01 -19.44
CA ALA A 244 21.59 14.46 -19.65
C ALA A 244 21.60 13.22 -20.56
N LEU A 245 20.51 12.44 -20.58
CA LEU A 245 20.33 11.28 -21.45
C LEU A 245 19.64 11.61 -22.80
N HIS A 246 19.37 12.90 -23.06
CA HIS A 246 18.70 13.38 -24.27
C HIS A 246 17.30 12.78 -24.50
N LEU A 247 16.56 12.52 -23.41
CA LEU A 247 15.23 11.90 -23.44
C LEU A 247 14.08 12.90 -23.33
N SER A 248 14.34 14.21 -23.30
CA SER A 248 13.33 15.25 -23.02
C SER A 248 12.17 15.29 -24.02
N SER A 249 12.35 14.73 -25.24
CA SER A 249 11.30 14.61 -26.24
C SER A 249 10.34 13.44 -26.02
N VAL A 250 10.74 12.43 -25.21
CA VAL A 250 10.01 11.15 -25.07
C VAL A 250 9.74 10.75 -23.62
N VAL A 251 10.34 11.40 -22.61
CA VAL A 251 10.12 11.16 -21.18
C VAL A 251 9.64 12.41 -20.48
N HIS A 252 8.47 12.34 -19.84
CA HIS A 252 7.82 13.53 -19.28
C HIS A 252 7.43 13.33 -17.82
N LEU A 253 7.86 14.24 -16.93
CA LEU A 253 7.41 14.33 -15.53
C LEU A 253 6.15 15.20 -15.48
N LYS A 254 4.97 14.57 -15.38
CA LYS A 254 3.65 15.20 -15.58
C LYS A 254 3.05 15.87 -14.34
N GLY A 255 3.61 15.62 -13.14
CA GLY A 255 3.00 16.11 -11.90
C GLY A 255 1.83 15.24 -11.42
N VAL A 256 0.99 15.80 -10.54
CA VAL A 256 -0.16 15.10 -9.96
C VAL A 256 -1.39 15.28 -10.85
N SER A 257 -2.08 14.18 -11.15
CA SER A 257 -3.38 14.23 -11.86
C SER A 257 -4.52 14.24 -10.86
N PRO A 258 -5.56 15.06 -11.05
CA PRO A 258 -6.81 14.98 -10.29
C PRO A 258 -7.63 13.74 -10.67
N SER A 259 -7.43 13.18 -11.87
CA SER A 259 -8.14 12.01 -12.39
C SER A 259 -7.15 11.02 -13.03
N ILE A 260 -6.36 10.34 -12.18
CA ILE A 260 -5.35 9.38 -12.68
C ILE A 260 -5.98 8.21 -13.44
N GLY A 261 -7.23 7.84 -13.15
CA GLY A 261 -7.97 6.81 -13.87
C GLY A 261 -8.18 7.14 -15.35
N GLU A 262 -8.44 8.40 -15.68
CA GLU A 262 -8.53 8.86 -17.08
C GLU A 262 -7.18 8.76 -17.78
N VAL A 263 -6.11 9.14 -17.10
CA VAL A 263 -4.75 9.01 -17.63
C VAL A 263 -4.42 7.55 -17.93
N TYR A 264 -4.72 6.64 -17.01
CA TYR A 264 -4.55 5.20 -17.26
C TYR A 264 -5.35 4.73 -18.48
N SER A 265 -6.61 5.19 -18.64
CA SER A 265 -7.46 4.76 -19.75
C SER A 265 -6.91 5.15 -21.13
N HIS A 266 -6.14 6.23 -21.22
CA HIS A 266 -5.50 6.72 -22.43
C HIS A 266 -4.08 6.15 -22.67
N SER A 267 -3.50 5.45 -21.70
CA SER A 267 -2.16 4.86 -21.80
C SER A 267 -2.18 3.45 -22.40
N SER A 268 -1.04 2.90 -22.80
CA SER A 268 -0.95 1.57 -23.41
C SER A 268 -0.58 0.46 -22.44
N PHE A 269 0.37 0.70 -21.56
CA PHE A 269 0.77 -0.22 -20.50
C PHE A 269 1.38 0.56 -19.33
N PHE A 270 1.44 -0.09 -18.19
CA PHE A 270 2.00 0.49 -16.97
C PHE A 270 3.39 -0.09 -16.70
N VAL A 271 4.34 0.77 -16.26
CA VAL A 271 5.68 0.32 -15.85
C VAL A 271 5.95 0.72 -14.42
N MET A 272 6.37 -0.22 -13.59
CA MET A 272 6.78 0.00 -12.21
C MET A 272 8.25 -0.34 -12.00
N SER A 273 9.00 0.60 -11.43
CA SER A 273 10.43 0.44 -11.17
C SER A 273 10.81 0.48 -9.68
N SER A 274 9.83 0.31 -8.79
CA SER A 274 10.03 0.42 -7.33
C SER A 274 11.07 -0.58 -6.81
N LEU A 275 11.82 -0.18 -5.77
CA LEU A 275 12.80 -1.03 -5.08
C LEU A 275 12.11 -2.07 -4.18
N TYR A 276 11.05 -1.69 -3.55
CA TYR A 276 10.19 -2.54 -2.73
C TYR A 276 8.80 -1.92 -2.57
N GLU A 277 7.78 -2.75 -2.43
CA GLU A 277 6.39 -2.35 -2.17
C GLU A 277 5.75 -3.34 -1.20
N GLY A 278 4.82 -2.86 -0.38
CA GLY A 278 3.96 -3.75 0.41
C GLY A 278 2.86 -4.35 -0.45
N PHE A 279 2.08 -3.47 -1.06
CA PHE A 279 1.05 -3.81 -2.04
C PHE A 279 0.88 -2.60 -2.97
N PRO A 280 1.45 -2.64 -4.17
CA PRO A 280 1.46 -1.50 -5.08
C PRO A 280 0.07 -1.27 -5.71
N LEU A 281 -0.73 -0.40 -5.07
CA LEU A 281 -2.08 -0.05 -5.56
C LEU A 281 -2.08 0.44 -7.00
N VAL A 282 -1.03 1.13 -7.42
CA VAL A 282 -0.89 1.63 -8.80
C VAL A 282 -0.94 0.52 -9.85
N LEU A 283 -0.48 -0.69 -9.53
CA LEU A 283 -0.64 -1.85 -10.43
C LEU A 283 -2.10 -2.27 -10.54
N VAL A 284 -2.80 -2.35 -9.41
CA VAL A 284 -4.25 -2.67 -9.40
C VAL A 284 -5.05 -1.59 -10.11
N GLU A 285 -4.71 -0.33 -9.90
CA GLU A 285 -5.31 0.83 -10.56
C GLU A 285 -5.14 0.76 -12.08
N ALA A 286 -3.93 0.49 -12.54
CA ALA A 286 -3.62 0.30 -13.96
C ALA A 286 -4.36 -0.90 -14.55
N MET A 287 -4.38 -2.04 -13.85
CA MET A 287 -5.11 -3.25 -14.28
C MET A 287 -6.62 -3.01 -14.36
N ASN A 288 -7.21 -2.23 -13.45
CA ASN A 288 -8.63 -1.85 -13.51
C ASN A 288 -8.96 -1.07 -14.78
N CYS A 289 -7.98 -0.41 -15.40
CA CYS A 289 -8.09 0.27 -16.68
C CYS A 289 -7.61 -0.60 -17.86
N GLY A 290 -7.40 -1.89 -17.66
CA GLY A 290 -6.97 -2.84 -18.70
C GLY A 290 -5.53 -2.62 -19.19
N LEU A 291 -4.66 -2.05 -18.37
CA LEU A 291 -3.24 -1.89 -18.69
C LEU A 291 -2.46 -3.14 -18.27
N PRO A 292 -1.77 -3.84 -19.17
CA PRO A 292 -0.78 -4.81 -18.76
C PRO A 292 0.36 -4.11 -18.04
N CYS A 293 0.95 -4.77 -17.03
CA CYS A 293 1.94 -4.17 -16.16
C CYS A 293 3.33 -4.80 -16.38
N VAL A 294 4.36 -3.97 -16.49
CA VAL A 294 5.77 -4.41 -16.48
C VAL A 294 6.40 -3.97 -15.18
N SER A 295 7.05 -4.88 -14.47
CA SER A 295 7.68 -4.56 -13.18
C SER A 295 8.91 -5.42 -12.93
N PHE A 296 9.83 -4.91 -12.11
CA PHE A 296 10.79 -5.78 -11.45
C PHE A 296 10.06 -6.79 -10.55
N ASP A 297 10.62 -8.01 -10.45
CA ASP A 297 10.12 -9.06 -9.55
C ASP A 297 10.49 -8.71 -8.10
N ILE A 298 9.66 -7.92 -7.50
CA ILE A 298 9.77 -7.49 -6.11
C ILE A 298 8.55 -7.95 -5.31
N THR A 299 8.72 -8.05 -3.99
CA THR A 299 7.60 -8.30 -3.08
C THR A 299 6.49 -7.27 -3.31
N GLY A 300 5.27 -7.74 -3.39
CA GLY A 300 4.10 -6.92 -3.72
C GLY A 300 3.76 -6.98 -5.21
N ALA A 301 4.70 -6.73 -6.13
CA ALA A 301 4.46 -6.83 -7.57
C ALA A 301 4.12 -8.27 -7.99
N ASN A 302 4.91 -9.25 -7.52
CA ASN A 302 4.72 -10.67 -7.82
C ASN A 302 3.46 -11.30 -7.18
N SER A 303 2.75 -10.56 -6.35
CA SER A 303 1.45 -10.96 -5.81
C SER A 303 0.26 -10.46 -6.65
N ILE A 304 0.54 -9.58 -7.63
CA ILE A 304 -0.47 -8.94 -8.48
C ILE A 304 -0.26 -9.31 -9.94
N ILE A 305 1.01 -9.35 -10.40
CA ILE A 305 1.37 -9.68 -11.78
C ILE A 305 1.56 -11.20 -11.89
N ASP A 306 0.77 -11.81 -12.76
CA ASP A 306 0.95 -13.18 -13.24
C ASP A 306 1.79 -13.11 -14.52
N ASN A 307 3.08 -13.44 -14.38
CA ASN A 307 4.08 -13.24 -15.43
C ASN A 307 3.73 -13.95 -16.73
N GLY A 308 3.74 -13.21 -17.83
CA GLY A 308 3.36 -13.67 -19.16
C GLY A 308 1.86 -13.68 -19.44
N LYS A 309 1.01 -13.37 -18.46
CA LYS A 309 -0.45 -13.41 -18.59
C LYS A 309 -1.09 -12.02 -18.51
N ASN A 310 -0.91 -11.29 -17.40
CA ASN A 310 -1.45 -9.95 -17.21
C ASN A 310 -0.36 -8.86 -17.20
N GLY A 311 0.90 -9.26 -17.44
CA GLY A 311 2.06 -8.39 -17.46
C GLY A 311 3.37 -9.18 -17.47
N PHE A 312 4.49 -8.47 -17.27
CA PHE A 312 5.82 -9.06 -17.17
C PHE A 312 6.48 -8.73 -15.84
N LEU A 313 7.08 -9.76 -15.23
CA LEU A 313 8.02 -9.63 -14.12
C LEU A 313 9.43 -9.91 -14.64
N VAL A 314 10.35 -8.98 -14.38
CA VAL A 314 11.75 -9.10 -14.78
C VAL A 314 12.66 -9.11 -13.55
N PRO A 315 13.87 -9.66 -13.63
CA PRO A 315 14.78 -9.70 -12.49
C PRO A 315 14.98 -8.31 -11.86
N ASP A 316 14.99 -8.24 -10.50
CA ASP A 316 15.18 -6.96 -9.80
C ASP A 316 16.50 -6.31 -10.22
N ASN A 317 16.44 -5.02 -10.49
CA ASN A 317 17.55 -4.19 -10.94
C ASN A 317 18.11 -4.50 -12.36
N ASP A 318 17.50 -5.40 -13.12
CA ASP A 318 17.86 -5.64 -14.52
C ASP A 318 17.15 -4.64 -15.45
N VAL A 319 17.82 -3.51 -15.67
CA VAL A 319 17.32 -2.40 -16.49
C VAL A 319 17.12 -2.83 -17.96
N ASN A 320 17.97 -3.73 -18.46
CA ASN A 320 17.88 -4.24 -19.84
C ASN A 320 16.64 -5.12 -19.99
N ALA A 321 16.42 -6.05 -19.07
CA ALA A 321 15.24 -6.90 -19.08
C ALA A 321 13.93 -6.06 -18.95
N LEU A 322 13.94 -4.97 -18.17
CA LEU A 322 12.80 -4.04 -18.07
C LEU A 322 12.50 -3.39 -19.43
N ALA A 323 13.53 -2.91 -20.11
CA ALA A 323 13.41 -2.31 -21.44
C ALA A 323 12.91 -3.32 -22.48
N GLU A 324 13.46 -4.53 -22.51
CA GLU A 324 13.05 -5.59 -23.44
C GLU A 324 11.59 -6.01 -23.23
N ALA A 325 11.12 -6.11 -21.98
CA ALA A 325 9.72 -6.40 -21.68
C ALA A 325 8.79 -5.28 -22.19
N CYS A 326 9.20 -4.01 -22.07
CA CYS A 326 8.46 -2.88 -22.65
C CYS A 326 8.43 -2.96 -24.18
N ILE A 327 9.57 -3.19 -24.82
CA ILE A 327 9.69 -3.31 -26.30
C ILE A 327 8.81 -4.45 -26.80
N LYS A 328 8.81 -5.60 -26.13
CA LYS A 328 7.96 -6.74 -26.49
C LYS A 328 6.46 -6.40 -26.51
N LEU A 329 5.98 -5.57 -25.57
CA LEU A 329 4.60 -5.07 -25.60
C LEU A 329 4.38 -4.06 -26.73
N ILE A 330 5.36 -3.22 -27.01
CA ILE A 330 5.28 -2.19 -28.06
C ILE A 330 5.19 -2.81 -29.46
N GLU A 331 6.05 -3.78 -29.74
CA GLU A 331 6.17 -4.41 -31.05
C GLU A 331 5.05 -5.43 -31.33
N ASN A 332 4.41 -5.97 -30.28
CA ASN A 332 3.37 -6.98 -30.44
C ASN A 332 2.00 -6.47 -29.95
N LYS A 333 1.25 -5.88 -30.88
CA LYS A 333 -0.08 -5.33 -30.60
C LYS A 333 -1.07 -6.37 -30.08
N VAL A 334 -1.05 -7.59 -30.61
CA VAL A 334 -1.93 -8.69 -30.18
C VAL A 334 -1.64 -9.07 -28.74
N LEU A 335 -0.38 -9.25 -28.40
CA LEU A 335 0.06 -9.55 -27.03
C LEU A 335 -0.35 -8.44 -26.06
N LEU A 336 -0.14 -7.18 -26.44
CA LEU A 336 -0.51 -6.01 -25.64
C LEU A 336 -2.03 -5.97 -25.35
N GLU A 337 -2.85 -6.33 -26.34
CA GLU A 337 -4.31 -6.37 -26.20
C GLU A 337 -4.77 -7.54 -25.33
N ASP A 338 -4.22 -8.70 -25.53
CA ASP A 338 -4.60 -9.90 -24.77
C ASP A 338 -4.14 -9.82 -23.32
N MET A 339 -2.92 -9.36 -23.07
CA MET A 339 -2.46 -9.07 -21.71
C MET A 339 -3.31 -7.97 -21.05
N GLY A 340 -3.74 -6.97 -21.78
CA GLY A 340 -4.63 -5.92 -21.27
C GLY A 340 -5.99 -6.47 -20.82
N LYS A 341 -6.59 -7.38 -21.57
CA LYS A 341 -7.81 -8.09 -21.16
C LYS A 341 -7.59 -8.92 -19.89
N GLN A 342 -6.47 -9.64 -19.83
CA GLN A 342 -6.12 -10.42 -18.64
C GLN A 342 -5.84 -9.53 -17.41
N ALA A 343 -5.17 -8.38 -17.61
CA ALA A 343 -4.96 -7.38 -16.56
C ALA A 343 -6.31 -6.88 -16.00
N TYR A 344 -7.25 -6.51 -16.86
CA TYR A 344 -8.60 -6.11 -16.45
C TYR A 344 -9.32 -7.19 -15.64
N MET A 345 -9.27 -8.45 -16.08
CA MET A 345 -9.86 -9.57 -15.34
C MET A 345 -9.19 -9.79 -13.98
N SER A 346 -7.86 -9.63 -13.91
CA SER A 346 -7.09 -9.71 -12.66
C SER A 346 -7.44 -8.57 -11.70
N GLY A 347 -7.61 -7.35 -12.21
CA GLY A 347 -8.02 -6.19 -11.41
C GLY A 347 -9.34 -6.40 -10.67
N LYS A 348 -10.30 -7.13 -11.25
CA LYS A 348 -11.59 -7.48 -10.63
C LYS A 348 -11.44 -8.27 -9.33
N CYS A 349 -10.33 -8.99 -9.14
CA CYS A 349 -10.05 -9.73 -7.90
C CYS A 349 -9.77 -8.79 -6.71
N PHE A 350 -9.32 -7.57 -7.00
CA PHE A 350 -9.00 -6.53 -6.02
C PHE A 350 -10.07 -5.42 -5.95
N SER A 351 -11.28 -5.70 -6.44
CA SER A 351 -12.38 -4.75 -6.31
C SER A 351 -12.79 -4.55 -4.84
N LYS A 352 -13.18 -3.32 -4.47
CA LYS A 352 -13.58 -2.97 -3.10
C LYS A 352 -14.59 -3.95 -2.51
N PRO A 353 -15.72 -4.32 -3.18
CA PRO A 353 -16.67 -5.26 -2.60
C PRO A 353 -16.08 -6.63 -2.28
N LYS A 354 -15.25 -7.19 -3.18
CA LYS A 354 -14.63 -8.51 -2.97
C LYS A 354 -13.64 -8.52 -1.81
N VAL A 355 -12.81 -7.49 -1.70
CA VAL A 355 -11.83 -7.39 -0.61
C VAL A 355 -12.54 -7.11 0.71
N MET A 356 -13.53 -6.21 0.71
CA MET A 356 -14.29 -5.87 1.90
C MET A 356 -15.15 -7.02 2.41
N GLN A 357 -15.62 -7.91 1.52
CA GLN A 357 -16.31 -9.14 1.93
C GLN A 357 -15.40 -10.02 2.81
N LYS A 358 -14.09 -10.15 2.46
CA LYS A 358 -13.13 -10.90 3.29
C LYS A 358 -12.98 -10.29 4.70
N TRP A 359 -13.01 -8.95 4.80
CA TRP A 359 -12.99 -8.26 6.09
C TRP A 359 -14.24 -8.51 6.91
N LEU A 360 -15.43 -8.44 6.28
CA LEU A 360 -16.70 -8.71 6.95
C LEU A 360 -16.77 -10.16 7.45
N ASP A 361 -16.29 -11.11 6.66
CA ASP A 361 -16.26 -12.53 7.04
C ASP A 361 -15.29 -12.77 8.21
N LEU A 362 -14.09 -12.13 8.17
CA LEU A 362 -13.13 -12.18 9.28
C LEU A 362 -13.73 -11.62 10.59
N PHE A 363 -14.42 -10.49 10.53
CA PHE A 363 -15.05 -9.92 11.72
C PHE A 363 -16.17 -10.81 12.27
N ARG A 364 -16.98 -11.41 11.39
CA ARG A 364 -18.02 -12.37 11.80
C ARG A 364 -17.43 -13.64 12.43
N GLU A 365 -16.33 -14.15 11.87
CA GLU A 365 -15.60 -15.31 12.42
C GLU A 365 -15.13 -15.01 13.84
N LEU A 366 -14.44 -13.90 14.04
CA LEU A 366 -13.92 -13.47 15.34
C LEU A 366 -14.99 -13.29 16.41
N MET A 367 -16.20 -12.90 16.03
CA MET A 367 -17.33 -12.74 16.98
C MET A 367 -18.00 -14.07 17.36
N ARG A 368 -17.74 -15.15 16.63
CA ARG A 368 -18.23 -16.51 16.94
C ARG A 368 -17.26 -17.30 17.82
N GLU A 369 -15.96 -17.00 17.74
CA GLU A 369 -14.89 -17.51 18.63
C GLU A 369 -14.95 -16.90 20.03
#